data_7c8ec7f7b843372c41dcb7191c0ca1ed
#
_entry.id   7c8ec7f7b843372c41dcb7191c0ca1ed
#
_cell.length_a   1.000
_cell.length_b   1.000
_cell.length_c   1.000
_cell.angle_alpha   90.00
_cell.angle_beta   90.00
_cell.angle_gamma   90.00
#
_symmetry.space_group_name_H-M   'P 1'
#
loop_
_entity.id
_entity.type
_entity.pdbx_description
1 polymer ?
#
loop_
_entity_poly.entity_id
_entity_poly.type
_entity_poly.pdbx_seq_one_letter_code
_entity_poly.pdbx_strand_id
1 'polypeptide(L)'
;MAVTQAHLSKVRAKYAVTSTTLFENAPDLHADLVSPASLPAGVPSDLASRAAWGSAADNETSLDWNGEADAQDTLLVASGMDAAGVWNGKVGHGLPPRPAAVRRNRLMGYAGEAAAELEEEAAAVERRDRRLLGKRSTAKKTATKSLTHYSDEMLWAGELSIGTPAVSYLVDFDTGSADLWVPSSACTSAACTSHQAYDASASRTSRVQAGAKLSIAYGDGSSTTGKVYKDTVSVAGLTSADQRFGVATAESASFADDPFDGILGLGFQAISTMGVRPWFQSVIKAGFLKQSRFSFYLAAKSSELFLGGANSRRFTSGSTVWYPVTSATYWVIKARGYVAGKKVSSLGTFNAIIDTGTSVVLAPTASAKAFWAKVPNSSAYGGGYYEYDCAMTTAVGLGFGSSSSSKEWKISADALNLGLVAVGSSRCVGSVVGADTGLNAWIVGSTFLENVYSTFDVDNKRVGFSELA
;
A
#
# COMPACT_ATOMS: atom_id res chain seq x y z
N MET A 1 -19.20 17.61 -7.89
CA MET A 1 -19.43 17.43 -6.45
C MET A 1 -18.12 17.70 -5.74
N ALA A 2 -18.11 18.41 -4.63
CA ALA A 2 -16.87 18.62 -3.88
C ALA A 2 -16.48 17.31 -3.20
N VAL A 3 -15.23 16.90 -3.30
CA VAL A 3 -14.65 15.84 -2.45
C VAL A 3 -14.93 16.22 -1.00
N THR A 4 -15.51 15.32 -0.23
CA THR A 4 -15.94 15.64 1.12
C THR A 4 -14.73 15.90 2.02
N GLN A 5 -14.89 16.72 3.06
CA GLN A 5 -13.86 16.90 4.11
C GLN A 5 -13.47 15.54 4.74
N ALA A 6 -14.44 14.61 4.81
CA ALA A 6 -14.21 13.25 5.27
C ALA A 6 -13.18 12.51 4.43
N HIS A 7 -13.25 12.62 3.09
CA HIS A 7 -12.25 12.00 2.21
C HIS A 7 -10.84 12.55 2.42
N LEU A 8 -10.69 13.88 2.55
CA LEU A 8 -9.40 14.49 2.87
C LEU A 8 -8.85 14.05 4.23
N SER A 9 -9.74 13.91 5.23
CA SER A 9 -9.36 13.37 6.53
C SER A 9 -8.82 11.95 6.42
N LYS A 10 -9.50 11.07 5.69
CA LYS A 10 -9.04 9.69 5.42
C LYS A 10 -7.65 9.66 4.77
N VAL A 11 -7.42 10.48 3.76
CA VAL A 11 -6.12 10.53 3.07
C VAL A 11 -5.01 11.06 3.98
N ARG A 12 -5.24 12.17 4.70
CA ARG A 12 -4.27 12.69 5.70
C ARG A 12 -3.87 11.62 6.70
N ALA A 13 -4.84 10.88 7.14
CA ALA A 13 -4.75 9.81 8.11
C ALA A 13 -3.92 8.63 7.64
N LYS A 14 -4.19 8.15 6.44
CA LYS A 14 -3.45 7.07 5.79
C LYS A 14 -1.94 7.30 5.87
N TYR A 15 -1.50 8.51 5.57
CA TYR A 15 -0.08 8.83 5.54
C TYR A 15 0.53 9.14 6.91
N ALA A 16 -0.23 9.64 7.86
CA ALA A 16 0.25 9.88 9.22
C ALA A 16 0.64 8.57 9.93
N VAL A 17 -0.19 7.53 9.83
CA VAL A 17 0.11 6.21 10.41
C VAL A 17 1.26 5.53 9.70
N THR A 18 1.28 5.59 8.37
CA THR A 18 2.34 4.94 7.61
C THR A 18 3.69 5.57 7.87
N SER A 19 3.76 6.87 8.23
CA SER A 19 5.03 7.50 8.64
C SER A 19 5.62 6.85 9.88
N THR A 20 4.80 6.49 10.87
CA THR A 20 5.25 5.76 12.07
C THR A 20 5.71 4.34 11.72
N THR A 21 4.94 3.62 10.92
CA THR A 21 5.27 2.26 10.46
C THR A 21 6.57 2.24 9.66
N LEU A 22 6.79 3.23 8.80
CA LEU A 22 8.04 3.41 8.08
C LEU A 22 9.22 3.58 9.03
N PHE A 23 9.06 4.42 10.05
CA PHE A 23 10.12 4.65 11.04
C PHE A 23 10.52 3.35 11.74
N GLU A 24 9.54 2.50 12.06
CA GLU A 24 9.78 1.21 12.72
C GLU A 24 10.44 0.18 11.77
N ASN A 25 9.98 0.10 10.53
CA ASN A 25 10.37 -0.95 9.58
C ASN A 25 11.60 -0.60 8.71
N ALA A 26 11.86 0.67 8.47
CA ALA A 26 12.92 1.12 7.57
C ALA A 26 13.41 2.54 7.91
N PRO A 27 14.04 2.75 9.07
CA PRO A 27 14.40 4.07 9.55
C PRO A 27 15.37 4.82 8.62
N ASP A 28 16.24 4.12 7.92
CA ASP A 28 17.22 4.73 7.01
C ASP A 28 16.63 5.19 5.67
N LEU A 29 15.47 4.64 5.27
CA LEU A 29 14.86 4.92 3.97
C LEU A 29 13.89 6.09 4.00
N HIS A 30 13.53 6.63 5.16
CA HIS A 30 12.46 7.60 5.26
C HIS A 30 12.83 8.99 5.79
N ALA A 31 14.09 9.19 6.15
CA ALA A 31 14.58 10.50 6.59
C ALA A 31 14.24 11.63 5.59
N ASP A 32 14.19 11.32 4.30
CA ASP A 32 13.84 12.29 3.25
C ASP A 32 12.33 12.53 3.08
N LEU A 33 11.48 11.63 3.61
CA LEU A 33 10.04 11.67 3.40
C LEU A 33 9.25 12.18 4.60
N VAL A 34 9.82 12.12 5.80
CA VAL A 34 9.11 12.51 7.02
C VAL A 34 9.51 13.92 7.43
N SER A 35 8.54 14.75 7.76
CA SER A 35 8.81 16.07 8.35
C SER A 35 9.39 15.89 9.76
N PRO A 36 10.51 16.59 10.12
CA PRO A 36 11.07 16.54 11.48
C PRO A 36 10.06 16.82 12.60
N ALA A 37 9.05 17.63 12.31
CA ALA A 37 7.98 17.99 13.25
C ALA A 37 6.96 16.85 13.52
N SER A 38 6.96 15.80 12.68
CA SER A 38 6.03 14.66 12.78
C SER A 38 6.67 13.38 13.31
N LEU A 39 7.93 13.44 13.71
CA LEU A 39 8.59 12.28 14.33
C LEU A 39 8.03 12.01 15.74
N PRO A 40 7.83 10.72 16.12
CA PRO A 40 7.39 10.36 17.45
C PRO A 40 8.34 10.88 18.54
N ALA A 41 7.78 11.21 19.71
CA ALA A 41 8.60 11.58 20.86
C ALA A 41 9.50 10.40 21.28
N GLY A 42 10.81 10.64 21.40
CA GLY A 42 11.79 9.60 21.77
C GLY A 42 12.68 9.12 20.63
N VAL A 43 12.53 9.65 19.43
CA VAL A 43 13.48 9.40 18.34
C VAL A 43 14.86 9.95 18.72
N PRO A 44 15.94 9.17 18.58
CA PRO A 44 17.29 9.63 18.83
C PRO A 44 17.65 10.89 18.03
N SER A 45 18.35 11.83 18.64
CA SER A 45 18.66 13.15 18.08
C SER A 45 19.51 13.10 16.79
N ASP A 46 20.27 12.04 16.59
CA ASP A 46 21.05 11.77 15.38
C ASP A 46 20.18 11.40 14.17
N LEU A 47 19.08 10.68 14.39
CA LEU A 47 18.09 10.38 13.36
C LEU A 47 17.20 11.59 13.05
N ALA A 48 16.83 12.37 14.04
CA ALA A 48 16.10 13.61 13.84
C ALA A 48 16.93 14.66 13.07
N SER A 49 18.24 14.71 13.29
CA SER A 49 19.15 15.60 12.55
C SER A 49 19.39 15.15 11.11
N ARG A 50 19.39 13.84 10.81
CA ARG A 50 19.47 13.32 9.43
C ARG A 50 18.22 13.65 8.61
N ALA A 51 17.03 13.66 9.22
CA ALA A 51 15.80 14.10 8.58
C ALA A 51 15.81 15.60 8.20
N ALA A 52 16.64 16.41 8.86
CA ALA A 52 16.79 17.85 8.59
C ALA A 52 17.84 18.19 7.52
N TRP A 53 18.74 17.25 7.15
CA TRP A 53 19.83 17.47 6.21
C TRP A 53 19.72 16.56 4.99
N GLY A 54 18.86 16.94 4.08
CA GLY A 54 18.84 16.33 2.73
C GLY A 54 19.98 16.89 1.91
N SER A 55 21.21 16.39 2.06
CA SER A 55 22.22 16.42 0.98
C SER A 55 23.47 15.65 1.39
N ALA A 56 23.95 14.90 0.42
CA ALA A 56 25.32 14.43 0.21
C ALA A 56 25.66 13.04 0.76
N ALA A 57 25.88 12.25 -0.18
CA ALA A 57 26.90 11.24 -0.45
C ALA A 57 26.31 9.94 -0.93
N ASP A 58 26.42 9.80 -2.25
CA ASP A 58 26.41 8.53 -2.95
C ASP A 58 27.38 7.55 -2.27
N ASN A 59 26.82 6.50 -1.71
CA ASN A 59 27.52 5.24 -1.57
C ASN A 59 26.54 4.13 -1.92
N GLU A 60 26.67 3.66 -3.16
CA GLU A 60 26.06 2.42 -3.63
C GLU A 60 26.58 1.26 -2.79
N THR A 61 25.79 0.83 -1.82
CA THR A 61 25.84 -0.55 -1.38
C THR A 61 24.56 -1.19 -1.91
N SER A 62 24.71 -1.97 -2.97
CA SER A 62 23.70 -2.86 -3.49
C SER A 62 23.28 -3.83 -2.39
N LEU A 63 22.16 -3.56 -1.74
CA LEU A 63 21.48 -4.56 -0.92
C LEU A 63 20.82 -5.55 -1.87
N ASP A 64 21.43 -6.73 -1.94
CA ASP A 64 20.94 -7.87 -2.70
C ASP A 64 19.58 -8.29 -2.16
N TRP A 65 18.55 -8.21 -2.99
CA TRP A 65 17.13 -8.47 -2.66
C TRP A 65 16.82 -9.95 -2.43
N ASN A 66 17.83 -10.82 -2.48
CA ASN A 66 17.73 -12.25 -2.21
C ASN A 66 17.97 -12.64 -0.75
N GLY A 67 18.10 -11.67 0.16
CA GLY A 67 18.19 -11.92 1.57
C GLY A 67 16.88 -12.49 2.11
N GLU A 68 16.75 -13.80 2.05
CA GLU A 68 15.85 -14.56 2.91
C GLU A 68 16.36 -14.40 4.33
N ALA A 69 15.77 -13.47 5.08
CA ALA A 69 15.79 -13.58 6.52
C ALA A 69 14.76 -14.65 6.89
N ASP A 70 15.14 -15.91 6.77
CA ASP A 70 14.59 -16.96 7.61
C ASP A 70 14.91 -16.57 9.04
N ALA A 71 13.95 -15.92 9.70
CA ALA A 71 13.92 -15.85 11.14
C ALA A 71 13.66 -17.27 11.65
N GLN A 72 14.71 -18.08 11.69
CA GLN A 72 14.72 -19.21 12.58
C GLN A 72 14.61 -18.69 14.00
N ASP A 73 13.50 -19.03 14.61
CA ASP A 73 13.22 -18.98 16.02
C ASP A 73 14.49 -19.07 16.88
N THR A 74 14.90 -17.96 17.42
CA THR A 74 15.63 -18.00 18.67
C THR A 74 14.63 -17.77 19.77
N LEU A 75 14.02 -18.86 20.21
CA LEU A 75 13.23 -18.93 21.44
C LEU A 75 14.16 -18.64 22.61
N LEU A 76 14.35 -17.38 22.96
CA LEU A 76 14.88 -17.00 24.25
C LEU A 76 13.73 -16.94 25.24
N VAL A 77 13.50 -18.08 25.90
CA VAL A 77 12.70 -18.17 27.12
C VAL A 77 13.44 -17.39 28.22
N ALA A 78 13.11 -16.12 28.36
CA ALA A 78 13.43 -15.37 29.58
C ALA A 78 12.33 -15.60 30.60
N SER A 79 12.43 -16.70 31.37
CA SER A 79 11.70 -16.87 32.61
C SER A 79 12.44 -16.16 33.73
N GLY A 80 11.83 -15.16 34.37
CA GLY A 80 12.24 -14.65 35.67
C GLY A 80 12.61 -13.20 35.80
N MET A 81 11.88 -12.29 35.17
CA MET A 81 11.92 -10.86 35.55
C MET A 81 10.54 -10.42 36.04
N ASP A 82 10.51 -9.76 37.20
CA ASP A 82 9.34 -9.04 37.70
C ASP A 82 9.17 -7.69 37.00
N ALA A 83 8.05 -7.04 37.25
CA ALA A 83 7.67 -5.78 36.61
C ALA A 83 8.59 -4.57 36.93
N ALA A 84 9.69 -4.77 37.64
CA ALA A 84 10.67 -3.75 38.03
C ALA A 84 12.11 -4.07 37.55
N GLY A 85 12.34 -5.17 36.81
CA GLY A 85 13.66 -5.44 36.22
C GLY A 85 14.76 -5.86 37.20
N VAL A 86 14.40 -6.44 38.37
CA VAL A 86 15.39 -6.83 39.38
C VAL A 86 15.48 -8.35 39.48
N TRP A 87 16.72 -8.88 39.34
CA TRP A 87 17.02 -10.29 39.43
C TRP A 87 17.22 -10.71 40.90
N ASN A 88 16.34 -11.58 41.45
CA ASN A 88 16.51 -12.15 42.80
C ASN A 88 16.84 -13.65 42.70
N GLY A 89 18.13 -13.94 42.54
CA GLY A 89 18.68 -15.29 42.62
C GLY A 89 18.77 -15.80 44.05
N LYS A 90 18.09 -16.90 44.36
CA LYS A 90 18.46 -17.77 45.49
C LYS A 90 18.83 -19.15 44.96
N VAL A 91 20.10 -19.50 45.19
CA VAL A 91 20.66 -20.85 44.99
C VAL A 91 20.19 -21.74 46.15
N GLY A 92 19.56 -22.82 45.84
CA GLY A 92 19.18 -23.88 46.78
C GLY A 92 19.53 -25.26 46.23
N HIS A 93 20.49 -25.91 46.88
CA HIS A 93 20.94 -27.28 46.59
C HIS A 93 19.84 -28.34 46.90
N GLY A 94 19.79 -29.37 46.07
CA GLY A 94 19.09 -30.61 46.44
C GLY A 94 18.55 -31.39 45.24
N LEU A 95 19.32 -32.32 44.71
CA LEU A 95 18.85 -33.36 43.80
C LEU A 95 18.20 -34.51 44.61
N PRO A 96 17.01 -34.98 44.29
CA PRO A 96 16.51 -36.28 44.76
C PRO A 96 16.94 -37.42 43.82
N PRO A 97 16.98 -38.66 44.30
CA PRO A 97 17.62 -39.81 43.63
C PRO A 97 16.75 -40.41 42.51
N ARG A 98 17.45 -40.95 41.51
CA ARG A 98 16.86 -41.69 40.38
C ARG A 98 16.12 -42.95 40.82
N PRO A 99 14.91 -43.23 40.37
CA PRO A 99 14.36 -44.58 40.40
C PRO A 99 14.83 -45.40 39.20
N ALA A 100 14.92 -46.70 39.45
CA ALA A 100 15.49 -47.74 38.62
C ALA A 100 14.85 -47.92 37.23
N ALA A 101 15.69 -48.35 36.30
CA ALA A 101 15.33 -48.78 34.97
C ALA A 101 14.30 -49.92 34.97
N VAL A 102 13.10 -49.69 34.46
CA VAL A 102 12.17 -50.73 34.09
C VAL A 102 12.00 -50.70 32.55
N ARG A 103 12.25 -51.87 31.99
CA ARG A 103 12.18 -52.25 30.57
C ARG A 103 11.07 -51.54 29.77
N ARG A 104 11.49 -50.63 28.89
CA ARG A 104 10.66 -50.04 27.83
C ARG A 104 11.26 -50.33 26.45
N ASN A 105 11.43 -51.59 26.10
CA ASN A 105 12.01 -51.94 24.80
C ASN A 105 11.06 -52.68 23.85
N ARG A 106 9.72 -52.52 24.00
CA ARG A 106 8.79 -53.15 23.04
C ARG A 106 7.63 -52.28 22.53
N LEU A 107 7.53 -51.02 22.96
CA LEU A 107 6.48 -50.09 22.46
C LEU A 107 6.99 -48.95 21.59
N MET A 108 8.32 -48.76 21.51
CA MET A 108 8.90 -47.71 20.66
C MET A 108 9.07 -48.10 19.17
N GLY A 109 9.02 -49.38 18.82
CA GLY A 109 9.10 -49.87 17.45
C GLY A 109 7.87 -49.49 16.60
N TYR A 110 6.68 -49.69 17.17
CA TYR A 110 5.43 -49.45 16.44
C TYR A 110 5.07 -47.98 16.29
N ALA A 111 5.49 -47.10 17.21
CA ALA A 111 5.26 -45.65 17.09
C ALA A 111 6.21 -45.03 16.06
N GLY A 112 7.41 -45.56 15.90
CA GLY A 112 8.38 -45.07 14.90
C GLY A 112 8.00 -45.47 13.48
N GLU A 113 7.51 -46.68 13.26
CA GLU A 113 7.07 -47.16 11.95
C GLU A 113 5.80 -46.41 11.48
N ALA A 114 4.81 -46.23 12.36
CA ALA A 114 3.61 -45.45 12.05
C ALA A 114 3.91 -43.96 11.78
N ALA A 115 4.88 -43.36 12.48
CA ALA A 115 5.31 -42.00 12.23
C ALA A 115 6.07 -41.87 10.89
N ALA A 116 6.91 -42.87 10.59
CA ALA A 116 7.63 -42.88 9.30
C ALA A 116 6.67 -43.12 8.13
N GLU A 117 5.66 -43.97 8.25
CA GLU A 117 4.61 -44.13 7.23
C GLU A 117 3.79 -42.84 7.02
N LEU A 118 3.43 -42.12 8.09
CA LEU A 118 2.73 -40.84 7.99
C LEU A 118 3.59 -39.76 7.36
N GLU A 119 4.90 -39.70 7.65
CA GLU A 119 5.82 -38.78 7.00
C GLU A 119 6.04 -39.12 5.51
N GLU A 120 6.10 -40.42 5.17
CA GLU A 120 6.23 -40.85 3.78
C GLU A 120 4.94 -40.62 2.98
N GLU A 121 3.77 -40.77 3.58
CA GLU A 121 2.49 -40.46 2.97
C GLU A 121 2.32 -38.94 2.80
N ALA A 122 2.70 -38.13 3.78
CA ALA A 122 2.72 -36.68 3.69
C ALA A 122 3.69 -36.19 2.60
N ALA A 123 4.88 -36.79 2.52
CA ALA A 123 5.86 -36.48 1.47
C ALA A 123 5.40 -36.97 0.08
N ALA A 124 4.61 -38.04 0.01
CA ALA A 124 4.02 -38.52 -1.26
C ALA A 124 2.89 -37.60 -1.74
N VAL A 125 2.05 -37.08 -0.82
CA VAL A 125 1.03 -36.06 -1.12
C VAL A 125 1.69 -34.78 -1.57
N GLU A 126 2.73 -34.32 -0.91
CA GLU A 126 3.48 -33.12 -1.30
C GLU A 126 4.17 -33.27 -2.67
N ARG A 127 4.76 -34.47 -2.95
CA ARG A 127 5.33 -34.80 -4.27
C ARG A 127 4.26 -34.88 -5.35
N ARG A 128 3.06 -35.38 -5.04
CA ARG A 128 1.92 -35.43 -5.96
C ARG A 128 1.39 -34.03 -6.25
N ASP A 129 1.28 -33.19 -5.23
CA ASP A 129 0.85 -31.78 -5.37
C ASP A 129 1.88 -30.96 -6.15
N ARG A 130 3.18 -31.13 -5.88
CA ARG A 130 4.26 -30.54 -6.72
C ARG A 130 4.22 -31.03 -8.18
N ARG A 131 3.86 -32.29 -8.42
CA ARG A 131 3.72 -32.85 -9.77
C ARG A 131 2.48 -32.35 -10.49
N LEU A 132 1.39 -32.11 -9.77
CA LEU A 132 0.17 -31.48 -10.27
C LEU A 132 0.36 -29.97 -10.52
N LEU A 133 1.09 -29.29 -9.63
CA LEU A 133 1.50 -27.89 -9.84
C LEU A 133 2.50 -27.74 -10.98
N GLY A 134 3.42 -28.71 -11.18
CA GLY A 134 4.38 -28.70 -12.30
C GLY A 134 3.77 -28.95 -13.68
N LYS A 135 2.52 -29.41 -13.77
CA LYS A 135 1.75 -29.50 -15.03
C LYS A 135 0.90 -28.26 -15.32
N ARG A 136 0.78 -27.31 -14.38
CA ARG A 136 0.19 -25.99 -14.69
C ARG A 136 1.16 -25.25 -15.59
N SER A 137 0.70 -24.88 -16.77
CA SER A 137 1.42 -24.11 -17.78
C SER A 137 2.36 -23.07 -17.15
N THR A 138 3.67 -23.25 -17.34
CA THR A 138 4.72 -22.28 -16.98
C THR A 138 4.71 -21.04 -17.89
N ALA A 139 3.71 -20.90 -18.76
CA ALA A 139 3.57 -19.75 -19.63
C ALA A 139 3.32 -18.49 -18.78
N LYS A 140 4.25 -17.57 -18.83
CA LYS A 140 4.12 -16.26 -18.20
C LYS A 140 2.92 -15.52 -18.76
N LYS A 141 2.11 -14.93 -17.89
CA LYS A 141 0.80 -14.36 -18.23
C LYS A 141 0.77 -12.85 -18.04
N THR A 142 -0.13 -12.22 -18.75
CA THR A 142 -0.71 -10.92 -18.41
C THR A 142 -2.18 -11.13 -18.07
N ALA A 143 -2.75 -10.24 -17.26
CA ALA A 143 -4.16 -10.27 -16.92
C ALA A 143 -4.72 -8.84 -16.86
N THR A 144 -6.01 -8.69 -17.08
CA THR A 144 -6.70 -7.40 -16.98
C THR A 144 -7.85 -7.52 -16.00
N LYS A 145 -7.93 -6.60 -15.05
CA LYS A 145 -9.08 -6.41 -14.18
C LYS A 145 -9.78 -5.12 -14.58
N SER A 146 -11.05 -5.21 -14.95
CA SER A 146 -11.89 -4.03 -15.16
C SER A 146 -12.12 -3.34 -13.82
N LEU A 147 -12.06 -2.02 -13.82
CA LEU A 147 -12.32 -1.18 -12.66
C LEU A 147 -13.61 -0.39 -12.89
N THR A 148 -14.39 -0.24 -11.83
CA THR A 148 -15.55 0.62 -11.77
C THR A 148 -15.15 1.97 -11.20
N HIS A 149 -15.55 3.05 -11.87
CA HIS A 149 -15.37 4.41 -11.40
C HIS A 149 -16.52 4.81 -10.49
N TYR A 150 -16.20 5.20 -9.27
CA TYR A 150 -17.14 5.77 -8.30
C TYR A 150 -16.96 7.29 -8.29
N SER A 151 -17.80 7.98 -9.07
CA SER A 151 -17.64 9.42 -9.37
C SER A 151 -17.72 10.31 -8.14
N ASP A 152 -18.50 9.93 -7.15
CA ASP A 152 -18.72 10.71 -5.94
C ASP A 152 -17.47 10.70 -5.04
N GLU A 153 -16.70 9.62 -5.08
CA GLU A 153 -15.43 9.45 -4.35
C GLU A 153 -14.20 9.70 -5.22
N MET A 154 -14.37 9.80 -6.54
CA MET A 154 -13.27 9.88 -7.53
C MET A 154 -12.27 8.72 -7.35
N LEU A 155 -12.77 7.50 -7.09
CA LEU A 155 -12.02 6.29 -6.84
C LEU A 155 -12.37 5.19 -7.85
N TRP A 156 -11.50 4.21 -7.97
CA TRP A 156 -11.68 3.07 -8.87
C TRP A 156 -11.50 1.76 -8.12
N ALA A 157 -12.57 1.00 -8.03
CA ALA A 157 -12.55 -0.31 -7.39
C ALA A 157 -12.76 -1.44 -8.38
N GLY A 158 -12.32 -2.64 -8.01
CA GLY A 158 -12.52 -3.85 -8.79
C GLY A 158 -12.52 -5.08 -7.90
N GLU A 159 -13.04 -6.19 -8.44
CA GLU A 159 -13.18 -7.41 -7.66
C GLU A 159 -11.88 -8.20 -7.57
N LEU A 160 -11.62 -8.74 -6.39
CA LEU A 160 -10.74 -9.86 -6.15
C LEU A 160 -11.54 -11.03 -5.55
N SER A 161 -10.94 -12.20 -5.48
CA SER A 161 -11.55 -13.33 -4.77
C SER A 161 -10.64 -13.88 -3.69
N ILE A 162 -11.24 -14.28 -2.56
CA ILE A 162 -10.56 -14.87 -1.40
C ILE A 162 -11.20 -16.22 -1.07
N GLY A 163 -10.37 -17.20 -0.70
CA GLY A 163 -10.79 -18.46 -0.11
C GLY A 163 -11.02 -19.60 -1.08
N THR A 164 -11.44 -20.73 -0.51
CA THR A 164 -11.79 -21.95 -1.21
C THR A 164 -13.02 -22.61 -0.57
N PRO A 165 -14.23 -22.53 -1.18
CA PRO A 165 -14.51 -21.89 -2.48
C PRO A 165 -14.25 -20.39 -2.48
N ALA A 166 -13.99 -19.84 -3.67
CA ALA A 166 -13.68 -18.42 -3.85
C ALA A 166 -14.92 -17.55 -3.64
N VAL A 167 -14.79 -16.50 -2.81
CA VAL A 167 -15.80 -15.44 -2.61
C VAL A 167 -15.25 -14.14 -3.17
N SER A 168 -16.09 -13.37 -3.88
CA SER A 168 -15.70 -12.09 -4.49
C SER A 168 -15.85 -10.94 -3.50
N TYR A 169 -14.88 -10.02 -3.53
CA TYR A 169 -14.85 -8.78 -2.76
C TYR A 169 -14.52 -7.63 -3.69
N LEU A 170 -15.24 -6.54 -3.58
CA LEU A 170 -14.94 -5.30 -4.27
C LEU A 170 -13.90 -4.52 -3.44
N VAL A 171 -12.76 -4.20 -4.04
CA VAL A 171 -11.68 -3.51 -3.31
C VAL A 171 -11.14 -2.32 -4.09
N ASP A 172 -10.64 -1.32 -3.36
CA ASP A 172 -9.77 -0.28 -3.91
C ASP A 172 -8.36 -0.86 -4.15
N PHE A 173 -7.82 -0.65 -5.36
CA PHE A 173 -6.44 -1.02 -5.72
C PHE A 173 -5.52 0.15 -5.48
N ASP A 174 -4.90 0.17 -4.31
CA ASP A 174 -4.26 1.32 -3.70
C ASP A 174 -2.72 1.25 -3.77
N THR A 175 -2.07 2.10 -4.58
CA THR A 175 -0.61 2.16 -4.65
C THR A 175 0.03 2.94 -3.49
N GLY A 176 -0.76 3.62 -2.68
CA GLY A 176 -0.33 4.36 -1.49
C GLY A 176 -0.39 3.54 -0.19
N SER A 177 -0.75 2.25 -0.23
CA SER A 177 -0.64 1.32 0.90
C SER A 177 -0.10 -0.03 0.45
N ALA A 178 0.16 -0.96 1.39
CA ALA A 178 0.77 -2.25 1.09
C ALA A 178 -0.01 -3.46 1.63
N ASP A 179 -1.02 -3.24 2.44
CA ASP A 179 -1.79 -4.30 3.07
C ASP A 179 -3.08 -4.60 2.30
N LEU A 180 -3.46 -5.87 2.23
CA LEU A 180 -4.82 -6.30 1.88
C LEU A 180 -5.60 -6.47 3.17
N TRP A 181 -6.80 -5.89 3.25
CA TRP A 181 -7.73 -6.18 4.32
C TRP A 181 -9.19 -6.11 3.84
N VAL A 182 -10.07 -6.89 4.52
CA VAL A 182 -11.53 -6.95 4.29
C VAL A 182 -12.24 -7.14 5.63
N PRO A 183 -13.55 -6.83 5.75
CA PRO A 183 -14.32 -7.07 6.97
C PRO A 183 -14.42 -8.55 7.33
N SER A 184 -14.55 -8.84 8.62
CA SER A 184 -14.85 -10.16 9.15
C SER A 184 -16.36 -10.37 9.25
N SER A 185 -16.84 -11.59 8.98
CA SER A 185 -18.21 -12.00 9.30
C SER A 185 -18.55 -11.92 10.79
N ALA A 186 -17.54 -11.85 11.67
CA ALA A 186 -17.72 -11.63 13.10
C ALA A 186 -17.73 -10.14 13.49
N CYS A 187 -17.52 -9.22 12.56
CA CYS A 187 -17.60 -7.78 12.83
C CYS A 187 -19.06 -7.34 12.84
N THR A 188 -19.44 -6.57 13.88
CA THR A 188 -20.81 -6.09 14.09
C THR A 188 -20.94 -4.57 13.97
N SER A 189 -19.87 -3.85 13.64
CA SER A 189 -19.96 -2.41 13.39
C SER A 189 -20.77 -2.13 12.12
N ALA A 190 -21.43 -0.96 12.06
CA ALA A 190 -22.21 -0.55 10.90
C ALA A 190 -21.38 -0.59 9.60
N ALA A 191 -20.11 -0.16 9.67
CA ALA A 191 -19.19 -0.21 8.54
C ALA A 191 -18.99 -1.62 8.01
N CYS A 192 -18.75 -2.61 8.89
CA CYS A 192 -18.58 -4.00 8.45
C CYS A 192 -19.86 -4.63 7.88
N THR A 193 -21.03 -4.26 8.41
CA THR A 193 -22.31 -4.89 8.00
C THR A 193 -22.84 -4.38 6.67
N SER A 194 -22.35 -3.24 6.18
CA SER A 194 -22.68 -2.69 4.86
C SER A 194 -21.88 -3.35 3.72
N HIS A 195 -20.85 -4.14 4.03
CA HIS A 195 -19.91 -4.70 3.06
C HIS A 195 -19.88 -6.23 3.06
N GLN A 196 -19.35 -6.81 1.98
CA GLN A 196 -19.10 -8.25 1.90
C GLN A 196 -18.03 -8.66 2.91
N ALA A 197 -18.40 -9.52 3.85
CA ALA A 197 -17.53 -9.93 4.94
C ALA A 197 -16.87 -11.31 4.68
N TYR A 198 -15.64 -11.47 5.14
CA TYR A 198 -14.88 -12.71 5.07
C TYR A 198 -15.26 -13.65 6.22
N ASP A 199 -15.71 -14.87 5.86
CA ASP A 199 -15.93 -15.96 6.79
C ASP A 199 -14.79 -16.98 6.70
N ALA A 200 -13.92 -16.96 7.69
CA ALA A 200 -12.79 -17.88 7.76
C ALA A 200 -13.21 -19.36 7.89
N SER A 201 -14.39 -19.64 8.44
CA SER A 201 -14.90 -21.02 8.61
C SER A 201 -15.43 -21.60 7.29
N ALA A 202 -15.83 -20.75 6.35
CA ALA A 202 -16.32 -21.16 5.04
C ALA A 202 -15.18 -21.48 4.04
N SER A 203 -13.93 -21.10 4.34
CA SER A 203 -12.79 -21.38 3.45
C SER A 203 -11.93 -22.55 3.96
N ARG A 204 -11.79 -23.59 3.13
CA ARG A 204 -10.94 -24.75 3.44
C ARG A 204 -9.45 -24.43 3.52
N THR A 205 -9.01 -23.34 2.87
CA THR A 205 -7.61 -22.89 2.79
C THR A 205 -7.30 -21.79 3.81
N SER A 206 -8.31 -21.31 4.54
CA SER A 206 -8.14 -20.29 5.59
C SER A 206 -7.28 -20.80 6.74
N ARG A 207 -6.33 -19.98 7.18
CA ARG A 207 -5.50 -20.21 8.37
C ARG A 207 -5.27 -18.91 9.11
N VAL A 208 -5.64 -18.85 10.39
CA VAL A 208 -5.32 -17.71 11.24
C VAL A 208 -3.81 -17.64 11.47
N GLN A 209 -3.26 -16.43 11.48
CA GLN A 209 -1.85 -16.22 11.82
C GLN A 209 -1.76 -15.81 13.31
N ALA A 210 -1.39 -16.77 14.15
CA ALA A 210 -1.29 -16.54 15.59
C ALA A 210 -0.28 -15.41 15.89
N GLY A 211 -0.65 -14.50 16.79
CA GLY A 211 0.20 -13.36 17.19
C GLY A 211 0.21 -12.16 16.23
N ALA A 212 -0.14 -12.33 14.96
CA ALA A 212 -0.23 -11.24 14.02
C ALA A 212 -1.57 -10.48 14.15
N LYS A 213 -1.55 -9.15 14.07
CA LYS A 213 -2.71 -8.30 14.23
C LYS A 213 -2.84 -7.34 13.06
N LEU A 214 -4.08 -7.09 12.65
CA LEU A 214 -4.44 -5.92 11.86
C LEU A 214 -4.68 -4.77 12.85
N SER A 215 -3.99 -3.66 12.69
CA SER A 215 -4.20 -2.44 13.44
C SER A 215 -3.77 -1.26 12.59
N ILE A 216 -4.73 -0.58 12.02
CA ILE A 216 -4.51 0.63 11.24
C ILE A 216 -5.32 1.73 11.92
N ALA A 217 -4.67 2.81 12.29
CA ALA A 217 -5.33 4.01 12.76
C ALA A 217 -5.12 5.10 11.73
N TYR A 218 -6.13 5.87 11.46
CA TYR A 218 -6.11 6.96 10.50
C TYR A 218 -6.13 8.30 11.27
N GLY A 219 -5.53 9.38 10.74
CA GLY A 219 -5.34 10.65 11.46
C GLY A 219 -6.64 11.46 11.66
N ASP A 220 -7.73 11.06 11.00
CA ASP A 220 -9.08 11.57 11.28
C ASP A 220 -9.71 10.91 12.52
N GLY A 221 -8.96 10.01 13.17
CA GLY A 221 -9.43 9.18 14.27
C GLY A 221 -10.13 7.90 13.84
N SER A 222 -10.35 7.68 12.53
CA SER A 222 -10.87 6.40 12.06
C SER A 222 -9.82 5.29 12.19
N SER A 223 -10.28 4.05 12.31
CA SER A 223 -9.39 2.92 12.53
C SER A 223 -10.03 1.62 12.03
N THR A 224 -9.18 0.67 11.71
CA THR A 224 -9.58 -0.73 11.52
C THR A 224 -8.67 -1.63 12.33
N THR A 225 -9.25 -2.58 13.05
CA THR A 225 -8.51 -3.54 13.87
C THR A 225 -9.05 -4.95 13.65
N GLY A 226 -8.17 -5.94 13.77
CA GLY A 226 -8.58 -7.31 13.51
C GLY A 226 -7.46 -8.32 13.64
N LYS A 227 -7.63 -9.42 12.92
CA LYS A 227 -6.68 -10.54 12.89
C LYS A 227 -6.06 -10.64 11.51
N VAL A 228 -4.88 -11.25 11.44
CA VAL A 228 -4.26 -11.61 10.16
C VAL A 228 -4.58 -13.07 9.86
N TYR A 229 -5.01 -13.32 8.64
CA TYR A 229 -5.24 -14.64 8.09
C TYR A 229 -4.33 -14.91 6.89
N LYS A 230 -4.21 -16.16 6.53
CA LYS A 230 -3.59 -16.65 5.31
C LYS A 230 -4.63 -17.44 4.54
N ASP A 231 -4.81 -17.10 3.27
CA ASP A 231 -5.72 -17.81 2.36
C ASP A 231 -5.32 -17.63 0.91
N THR A 232 -6.03 -18.28 0.01
CA THR A 232 -5.90 -18.09 -1.44
C THR A 232 -6.53 -16.77 -1.85
N VAL A 233 -5.76 -15.90 -2.51
CA VAL A 233 -6.23 -14.61 -3.05
C VAL A 233 -5.96 -14.53 -4.54
N SER A 234 -6.97 -14.20 -5.33
CA SER A 234 -6.86 -14.12 -6.78
C SER A 234 -7.42 -12.81 -7.34
N VAL A 235 -6.67 -12.19 -8.26
CA VAL A 235 -7.12 -11.05 -9.08
C VAL A 235 -6.95 -11.40 -10.54
N ALA A 236 -8.01 -11.31 -11.33
CA ALA A 236 -8.01 -11.60 -12.77
C ALA A 236 -7.34 -12.94 -13.13
N GLY A 237 -7.51 -13.98 -12.29
CA GLY A 237 -6.95 -15.32 -12.49
C GLY A 237 -5.45 -15.46 -12.18
N LEU A 238 -4.83 -14.43 -11.62
CA LEU A 238 -3.50 -14.51 -10.98
C LEU A 238 -3.69 -14.78 -9.50
N THR A 239 -3.12 -15.86 -9.00
CA THR A 239 -3.43 -16.40 -7.68
C THR A 239 -2.18 -16.47 -6.79
N SER A 240 -2.28 -15.94 -5.57
CA SER A 240 -1.38 -16.23 -4.46
C SER A 240 -2.09 -17.23 -3.54
N ALA A 241 -1.54 -18.44 -3.40
CA ALA A 241 -2.18 -19.52 -2.62
C ALA A 241 -2.08 -19.30 -1.10
N ASP A 242 -1.08 -18.57 -0.66
CA ASP A 242 -0.74 -18.34 0.74
C ASP A 242 -0.64 -16.85 1.07
N GLN A 243 -1.58 -16.04 0.57
CA GLN A 243 -1.57 -14.62 0.85
C GLN A 243 -1.97 -14.34 2.29
N ARG A 244 -1.13 -13.59 3.02
CA ARG A 244 -1.49 -13.03 4.32
C ARG A 244 -2.26 -11.72 4.11
N PHE A 245 -3.34 -11.52 4.87
CA PHE A 245 -4.16 -10.32 4.80
C PHE A 245 -4.89 -10.08 6.12
N GLY A 246 -5.33 -8.84 6.32
CA GLY A 246 -6.09 -8.40 7.47
C GLY A 246 -7.57 -8.78 7.34
N VAL A 247 -8.16 -9.23 8.43
CA VAL A 247 -9.60 -9.49 8.55
C VAL A 247 -10.10 -8.63 9.71
N ALA A 248 -10.80 -7.55 9.37
CA ALA A 248 -11.22 -6.51 10.31
C ALA A 248 -12.35 -7.01 11.21
N THR A 249 -12.16 -6.94 12.52
CA THR A 249 -13.20 -7.25 13.51
C THR A 249 -13.85 -6.00 14.09
N ALA A 250 -13.28 -4.83 13.83
CA ALA A 250 -13.86 -3.54 14.11
C ALA A 250 -13.37 -2.51 13.08
N GLU A 251 -14.28 -1.69 12.62
CA GLU A 251 -14.03 -0.58 11.70
C GLU A 251 -14.77 0.67 12.21
N SER A 252 -14.18 1.83 11.99
CA SER A 252 -14.82 3.11 12.27
C SER A 252 -16.02 3.35 11.36
N ALA A 253 -17.04 4.04 11.87
CA ALA A 253 -18.29 4.30 11.15
C ALA A 253 -18.09 5.02 9.80
N SER A 254 -17.00 5.76 9.63
CA SER A 254 -16.67 6.48 8.39
C SER A 254 -16.43 5.56 7.19
N PHE A 255 -16.20 4.26 7.40
CA PHE A 255 -16.08 3.29 6.31
C PHE A 255 -17.43 2.79 5.80
N ALA A 256 -18.54 3.06 6.52
CA ALA A 256 -19.87 2.54 6.17
C ALA A 256 -20.38 3.05 4.81
N ASP A 257 -19.95 4.24 4.41
CA ASP A 257 -20.36 4.89 3.18
C ASP A 257 -19.40 4.61 2.00
N ASP A 258 -18.31 3.87 2.22
CA ASP A 258 -17.39 3.51 1.15
C ASP A 258 -18.06 2.52 0.19
N PRO A 259 -17.85 2.65 -1.12
CA PRO A 259 -18.51 1.76 -2.10
C PRO A 259 -17.83 0.38 -2.23
N PHE A 260 -16.77 0.11 -1.49
CA PHE A 260 -15.95 -1.10 -1.60
C PHE A 260 -15.78 -1.80 -0.25
N ASP A 261 -15.56 -3.11 -0.29
CA ASP A 261 -15.46 -3.97 0.89
C ASP A 261 -14.13 -3.86 1.64
N GLY A 262 -13.08 -3.37 0.97
CA GLY A 262 -11.76 -3.30 1.56
C GLY A 262 -10.73 -2.72 0.61
N ILE A 263 -9.45 -2.83 0.98
CA ILE A 263 -8.33 -2.25 0.25
C ILE A 263 -7.32 -3.34 -0.11
N LEU A 264 -6.80 -3.32 -1.34
CA LEU A 264 -5.63 -4.11 -1.74
C LEU A 264 -4.46 -3.17 -2.03
N GLY A 265 -3.51 -3.13 -1.08
CA GLY A 265 -2.30 -2.33 -1.21
C GLY A 265 -1.34 -2.87 -2.27
N LEU A 266 -0.82 -1.95 -3.11
CA LEU A 266 0.12 -2.23 -4.20
C LEU A 266 1.47 -1.52 -4.02
N GLY A 267 1.72 -0.96 -2.85
CA GLY A 267 2.99 -0.38 -2.43
C GLY A 267 4.05 -1.44 -2.10
N PHE A 268 5.17 -1.00 -1.56
CA PHE A 268 6.25 -1.90 -1.15
C PHE A 268 6.02 -2.45 0.27
N GLN A 269 6.59 -3.62 0.56
CA GLN A 269 6.43 -4.29 1.86
C GLN A 269 6.87 -3.41 3.04
N ALA A 270 7.82 -2.50 2.85
CA ALA A 270 8.31 -1.60 3.91
C ALA A 270 7.23 -0.73 4.56
N ILE A 271 6.11 -0.48 3.86
CA ILE A 271 4.97 0.27 4.41
C ILE A 271 3.82 -0.62 4.87
N SER A 272 3.99 -1.94 4.90
CA SER A 272 2.98 -2.85 5.44
C SER A 272 2.89 -2.72 6.96
N THR A 273 1.73 -2.38 7.48
CA THR A 273 1.46 -2.29 8.93
C THR A 273 1.45 -3.66 9.59
N MET A 274 1.15 -4.70 8.82
CA MET A 274 1.17 -6.09 9.27
C MET A 274 2.54 -6.76 9.06
N GLY A 275 3.53 -6.08 8.43
CA GLY A 275 4.83 -6.64 8.07
C GLY A 275 4.76 -7.76 7.03
N VAL A 276 3.66 -7.86 6.28
CA VAL A 276 3.42 -8.95 5.32
C VAL A 276 3.79 -8.55 3.89
N ARG A 277 4.10 -9.55 3.05
CA ARG A 277 4.34 -9.29 1.62
C ARG A 277 3.04 -8.91 0.92
N PRO A 278 3.00 -7.76 0.21
CA PRO A 278 1.87 -7.37 -0.62
C PRO A 278 1.50 -8.42 -1.67
N TRP A 279 0.23 -8.51 -2.01
CA TRP A 279 -0.29 -9.53 -2.93
C TRP A 279 0.44 -9.56 -4.28
N PHE A 280 0.69 -8.41 -4.89
CA PHE A 280 1.36 -8.36 -6.20
C PHE A 280 2.79 -8.91 -6.13
N GLN A 281 3.53 -8.63 -5.05
CA GLN A 281 4.86 -9.18 -4.82
C GLN A 281 4.82 -10.69 -4.58
N SER A 282 3.75 -11.22 -3.97
CA SER A 282 3.53 -12.66 -3.84
C SER A 282 3.30 -13.32 -5.20
N VAL A 283 2.55 -12.66 -6.11
CA VAL A 283 2.33 -13.13 -7.48
C VAL A 283 3.62 -13.07 -8.32
N ILE A 284 4.46 -12.05 -8.12
CA ILE A 284 5.81 -12.00 -8.74
C ILE A 284 6.64 -13.20 -8.28
N LYS A 285 6.72 -13.45 -6.96
CA LYS A 285 7.46 -14.60 -6.41
C LYS A 285 6.95 -15.94 -6.95
N ALA A 286 5.66 -16.06 -7.22
CA ALA A 286 5.07 -17.26 -7.83
C ALA A 286 5.46 -17.46 -9.32
N GLY A 287 6.08 -16.46 -9.96
CA GLY A 287 6.69 -16.58 -11.29
C GLY A 287 5.70 -16.61 -12.47
N PHE A 288 4.42 -16.28 -12.25
CA PHE A 288 3.38 -16.34 -13.27
C PHE A 288 3.33 -15.13 -14.22
N LEU A 289 3.90 -14.00 -13.82
CA LEU A 289 3.81 -12.77 -14.59
C LEU A 289 4.80 -12.72 -15.74
N LYS A 290 4.37 -12.13 -16.86
CA LYS A 290 5.25 -11.86 -18.00
C LYS A 290 6.33 -10.84 -17.64
N GLN A 291 5.95 -9.81 -16.87
CA GLN A 291 6.82 -8.77 -16.32
C GLN A 291 6.36 -8.45 -14.90
N SER A 292 7.27 -8.08 -14.02
CA SER A 292 6.96 -7.62 -12.65
C SER A 292 6.43 -6.18 -12.66
N ARG A 293 5.37 -5.96 -13.43
CA ARG A 293 4.74 -4.65 -13.66
C ARG A 293 3.24 -4.74 -13.56
N PHE A 294 2.64 -3.68 -13.07
CA PHE A 294 1.22 -3.43 -13.22
C PHE A 294 0.99 -2.01 -13.74
N SER A 295 -0.15 -1.79 -14.35
CA SER A 295 -0.46 -0.49 -14.98
C SER A 295 -1.94 -0.16 -14.81
N PHE A 296 -2.22 1.13 -14.72
CA PHE A 296 -3.58 1.65 -14.64
C PHE A 296 -3.92 2.51 -15.86
N TYR A 297 -5.14 2.34 -16.32
CA TYR A 297 -5.89 3.28 -17.13
C TYR A 297 -7.11 3.70 -16.33
N LEU A 298 -7.15 4.95 -15.88
CA LEU A 298 -8.23 5.53 -15.09
C LEU A 298 -9.02 6.50 -15.94
N ALA A 299 -10.32 6.26 -16.05
CA ALA A 299 -11.23 7.08 -16.84
C ALA A 299 -12.66 6.88 -16.31
N ALA A 300 -13.59 7.74 -16.70
CA ALA A 300 -15.00 7.57 -16.35
C ALA A 300 -15.61 6.25 -16.86
N LYS A 301 -15.05 5.68 -17.93
CA LYS A 301 -15.50 4.41 -18.51
C LYS A 301 -14.31 3.55 -18.94
N SER A 302 -14.51 2.22 -18.87
CA SER A 302 -13.53 1.23 -19.35
C SER A 302 -12.17 1.29 -18.66
N SER A 303 -12.14 1.70 -17.40
CA SER A 303 -10.95 1.69 -16.57
C SER A 303 -10.41 0.28 -16.33
N GLU A 304 -9.11 0.14 -16.21
CA GLU A 304 -8.49 -1.17 -16.02
C GLU A 304 -7.22 -1.11 -15.18
N LEU A 305 -7.01 -2.18 -14.41
CA LEU A 305 -5.73 -2.59 -13.87
C LEU A 305 -5.16 -3.71 -14.76
N PHE A 306 -4.02 -3.47 -15.38
CA PHE A 306 -3.32 -4.44 -16.20
C PHE A 306 -2.13 -5.04 -15.45
N LEU A 307 -2.09 -6.34 -15.29
CA LEU A 307 -1.11 -7.08 -14.50
C LEU A 307 -0.12 -7.83 -15.42
N GLY A 308 1.16 -7.77 -15.11
CA GLY A 308 2.21 -8.45 -15.87
C GLY A 308 2.75 -7.68 -17.07
N GLY A 309 2.51 -6.36 -17.14
CA GLY A 309 2.99 -5.50 -18.23
C GLY A 309 2.21 -4.20 -18.36
N ALA A 310 2.02 -3.75 -19.61
CA ALA A 310 1.22 -2.59 -19.98
C ALA A 310 0.34 -2.91 -21.20
N ASN A 311 -0.87 -2.38 -21.24
CA ASN A 311 -1.80 -2.56 -22.36
C ASN A 311 -1.56 -1.48 -23.42
N SER A 312 -0.86 -1.83 -24.47
CA SER A 312 -0.48 -0.90 -25.56
C SER A 312 -1.67 -0.27 -26.32
N ARG A 313 -2.89 -0.74 -26.09
CA ARG A 313 -4.10 -0.15 -26.70
C ARG A 313 -4.58 1.10 -25.96
N ARG A 314 -4.04 1.38 -24.78
CA ARG A 314 -4.46 2.47 -23.90
C ARG A 314 -3.58 3.69 -23.96
N PHE A 315 -2.44 3.61 -24.63
CA PHE A 315 -1.50 4.72 -24.68
C PHE A 315 -0.77 4.82 -26.01
N THR A 316 -0.30 6.00 -26.34
CA THR A 316 0.48 6.29 -27.55
C THR A 316 1.82 5.58 -27.49
N SER A 317 2.12 4.76 -28.52
CA SER A 317 3.39 4.02 -28.61
C SER A 317 4.58 4.96 -28.57
N GLY A 318 5.59 4.63 -27.77
CA GLY A 318 6.82 5.42 -27.64
C GLY A 318 6.69 6.64 -26.73
N SER A 319 5.51 6.96 -26.19
CA SER A 319 5.29 8.14 -25.33
C SER A 319 5.71 7.91 -23.87
N THR A 320 6.03 6.69 -23.47
CA THR A 320 6.37 6.35 -22.06
C THR A 320 7.66 7.02 -21.62
N VAL A 321 7.58 7.78 -20.54
CA VAL A 321 8.74 8.33 -19.83
C VAL A 321 8.84 7.67 -18.47
N TRP A 322 10.02 7.15 -18.13
CA TRP A 322 10.27 6.44 -16.89
C TRP A 322 10.97 7.33 -15.87
N TYR A 323 10.53 7.23 -14.61
CA TYR A 323 11.04 8.00 -13.49
C TYR A 323 11.47 7.04 -12.38
N PRO A 324 12.73 7.11 -11.91
CA PRO A 324 13.22 6.22 -10.86
C PRO A 324 12.50 6.51 -9.54
N VAL A 325 12.14 5.43 -8.84
CA VAL A 325 11.67 5.50 -7.45
C VAL A 325 12.86 5.81 -6.56
N THR A 326 12.73 6.84 -5.74
CA THR A 326 13.81 7.31 -4.87
C THR A 326 13.91 6.52 -3.55
N SER A 327 12.82 5.85 -3.16
CA SER A 327 12.77 5.01 -1.96
C SER A 327 11.76 3.89 -2.19
N ALA A 328 12.14 2.62 -1.94
CA ALA A 328 11.26 1.46 -2.09
C ALA A 328 10.30 1.30 -0.88
N THR A 329 9.62 2.38 -0.53
CA THR A 329 8.58 2.48 0.50
C THR A 329 7.23 2.70 -0.18
N TYR A 330 6.94 3.93 -0.56
CA TYR A 330 5.90 4.28 -1.52
C TYR A 330 6.47 4.32 -2.95
N TRP A 331 5.62 4.51 -3.94
CA TRP A 331 6.02 4.85 -5.30
C TRP A 331 6.42 6.33 -5.39
N VAL A 332 7.56 6.67 -4.74
CA VAL A 332 8.07 8.05 -4.64
C VAL A 332 8.97 8.38 -5.80
N ILE A 333 8.64 9.43 -6.53
CA ILE A 333 9.48 10.00 -7.59
C ILE A 333 9.68 11.50 -7.36
N LYS A 334 10.74 12.07 -7.92
CA LYS A 334 10.96 13.54 -7.88
C LYS A 334 10.00 14.23 -8.83
N ALA A 335 9.45 15.37 -8.40
CA ALA A 335 8.49 16.17 -9.18
C ALA A 335 8.71 17.67 -9.09
N ARG A 336 8.03 18.41 -9.97
CA ARG A 336 7.94 19.89 -10.03
C ARG A 336 6.54 20.29 -10.45
N GLY A 337 6.05 21.43 -9.93
CA GLY A 337 4.79 22.02 -10.37
C GLY A 337 4.97 22.92 -11.59
N TYR A 338 3.95 22.95 -12.46
CA TYR A 338 3.88 23.80 -13.65
C TYR A 338 2.57 24.58 -13.68
N VAL A 339 2.64 25.86 -14.05
CA VAL A 339 1.49 26.73 -14.34
C VAL A 339 1.81 27.52 -15.61
N ALA A 340 0.89 27.55 -16.57
CA ALA A 340 1.05 28.20 -17.88
C ALA A 340 2.33 27.73 -18.63
N GLY A 341 2.68 26.44 -18.53
CA GLY A 341 3.90 25.89 -19.15
C GLY A 341 5.21 26.31 -18.47
N LYS A 342 5.13 27.02 -17.34
CA LYS A 342 6.30 27.48 -16.59
C LYS A 342 6.40 26.77 -15.25
N LYS A 343 7.63 26.42 -14.87
CA LYS A 343 7.88 25.85 -13.54
C LYS A 343 7.54 26.84 -12.44
N VAL A 344 6.90 26.35 -11.39
CA VAL A 344 6.70 27.10 -10.15
C VAL A 344 8.01 27.06 -9.34
N SER A 345 8.90 28.00 -9.61
CA SER A 345 10.28 28.00 -9.06
C SER A 345 10.33 28.00 -7.53
N SER A 346 9.33 28.60 -6.87
CA SER A 346 9.23 28.63 -5.41
C SER A 346 9.00 27.24 -4.78
N LEU A 347 8.56 26.25 -5.54
CA LEU A 347 8.39 24.88 -5.07
C LEU A 347 9.67 24.04 -5.15
N GLY A 348 10.61 24.44 -6.02
CA GLY A 348 11.80 23.63 -6.29
C GLY A 348 11.46 22.25 -6.86
N THR A 349 12.26 21.27 -6.47
CA THR A 349 11.99 19.84 -6.71
C THR A 349 11.51 19.23 -5.40
N PHE A 350 10.41 18.48 -5.46
CA PHE A 350 9.81 17.83 -4.29
C PHE A 350 9.59 16.32 -4.53
N ASN A 351 9.34 15.58 -3.48
CA ASN A 351 8.93 14.18 -3.55
C ASN A 351 7.45 14.11 -3.92
N ALA A 352 7.09 13.18 -4.82
CA ALA A 352 5.71 12.88 -5.20
C ALA A 352 5.45 11.39 -5.02
N ILE A 353 4.50 11.04 -4.18
CA ILE A 353 3.96 9.70 -4.01
C ILE A 353 2.88 9.52 -5.06
N ILE A 354 3.00 8.52 -5.91
CA ILE A 354 2.03 8.21 -6.96
C ILE A 354 1.03 7.22 -6.39
N ASP A 355 -0.21 7.68 -6.18
CA ASP A 355 -1.19 7.01 -5.34
C ASP A 355 -2.57 6.89 -6.01
N THR A 356 -2.94 5.67 -6.41
CA THR A 356 -4.25 5.38 -7.02
C THR A 356 -5.41 5.40 -6.03
N GLY A 357 -5.16 5.22 -4.75
CA GLY A 357 -6.14 5.29 -3.66
C GLY A 357 -6.37 6.69 -3.10
N THR A 358 -5.88 7.74 -3.78
CA THR A 358 -6.14 9.15 -3.44
C THR A 358 -6.81 9.84 -4.61
N SER A 359 -7.93 10.55 -4.36
CA SER A 359 -8.72 11.20 -5.42
C SER A 359 -8.06 12.47 -5.96
N VAL A 360 -7.48 13.28 -5.10
CA VAL A 360 -6.95 14.62 -5.41
C VAL A 360 -5.43 14.65 -5.45
N VAL A 361 -4.85 15.79 -5.76
CA VAL A 361 -3.43 16.05 -5.51
C VAL A 361 -3.31 16.76 -4.17
N LEU A 362 -2.70 16.11 -3.17
CA LEU A 362 -2.40 16.73 -1.89
C LEU A 362 -0.97 17.26 -1.87
N ALA A 363 -0.80 18.45 -1.36
CA ALA A 363 0.50 19.08 -1.18
C ALA A 363 0.61 19.62 0.25
N PRO A 364 1.81 19.70 0.84
CA PRO A 364 2.00 20.47 2.08
C PRO A 364 1.35 21.86 1.95
N THR A 365 0.68 22.32 2.99
CA THR A 365 -0.15 23.55 2.96
C THR A 365 0.59 24.75 2.35
N ALA A 366 1.86 24.94 2.72
CA ALA A 366 2.70 26.01 2.16
C ALA A 366 2.98 25.82 0.66
N SER A 367 3.15 24.58 0.21
CA SER A 367 3.40 24.24 -1.20
C SER A 367 2.15 24.46 -2.05
N ALA A 368 0.97 24.06 -1.59
CA ALA A 368 -0.29 24.32 -2.26
C ALA A 368 -0.54 25.83 -2.42
N LYS A 369 -0.30 26.60 -1.36
CA LYS A 369 -0.37 28.07 -1.41
C LYS A 369 0.58 28.66 -2.45
N ALA A 370 1.82 28.18 -2.51
CA ALA A 370 2.81 28.65 -3.50
C ALA A 370 2.44 28.27 -4.94
N PHE A 371 1.81 27.10 -5.14
CA PHE A 371 1.29 26.65 -6.42
C PHE A 371 0.15 27.54 -6.90
N TRP A 372 -0.91 27.68 -6.08
CA TRP A 372 -2.09 28.47 -6.42
C TRP A 372 -1.81 29.97 -6.57
N ALA A 373 -0.81 30.52 -5.88
CA ALA A 373 -0.36 31.89 -6.10
C ALA A 373 0.15 32.18 -7.52
N LYS A 374 0.38 31.16 -8.36
CA LYS A 374 0.72 31.29 -9.78
C LYS A 374 -0.47 31.08 -10.69
N VAL A 375 -1.59 30.57 -10.19
CA VAL A 375 -2.83 30.42 -10.96
C VAL A 375 -3.60 31.75 -10.92
N PRO A 376 -3.90 32.35 -12.08
CA PRO A 376 -4.60 33.66 -12.14
C PRO A 376 -5.96 33.58 -11.41
N ASN A 377 -6.30 34.65 -10.70
CA ASN A 377 -7.56 34.83 -10.01
C ASN A 377 -7.92 33.68 -9.02
N SER A 378 -6.94 32.94 -8.52
CA SER A 378 -7.17 31.94 -7.49
C SER A 378 -7.15 32.57 -6.10
N SER A 379 -7.92 31.99 -5.17
CA SER A 379 -7.96 32.38 -3.76
C SER A 379 -8.21 31.16 -2.87
N ALA A 380 -7.87 31.27 -1.58
CA ALA A 380 -8.15 30.23 -0.64
C ALA A 380 -9.68 30.09 -0.42
N TYR A 381 -10.20 28.87 -0.50
CA TYR A 381 -11.63 28.56 -0.28
C TYR A 381 -11.91 28.09 1.15
N GLY A 382 -10.88 27.53 1.81
CA GLY A 382 -11.00 26.97 3.16
C GLY A 382 -10.71 25.49 3.20
N GLY A 383 -10.35 24.94 4.37
CA GLY A 383 -10.05 23.52 4.54
C GLY A 383 -8.86 22.98 3.72
N GLY A 384 -8.00 23.89 3.23
CA GLY A 384 -6.89 23.54 2.34
C GLY A 384 -7.23 23.62 0.85
N TYR A 385 -8.52 23.85 0.50
CA TYR A 385 -8.95 24.05 -0.89
C TYR A 385 -8.69 25.46 -1.38
N TYR A 386 -8.66 25.58 -2.70
CA TYR A 386 -8.55 26.83 -3.43
C TYR A 386 -9.68 26.93 -4.46
N GLU A 387 -10.12 28.13 -4.71
CA GLU A 387 -11.07 28.43 -5.77
C GLU A 387 -10.38 29.21 -6.90
N TYR A 388 -10.91 29.05 -8.11
CA TYR A 388 -10.41 29.70 -9.32
C TYR A 388 -11.57 29.96 -10.29
N ASP A 389 -11.33 30.73 -11.34
CA ASP A 389 -12.31 30.99 -12.40
C ASP A 389 -12.55 29.69 -13.21
N CYS A 390 -13.80 29.20 -13.25
CA CYS A 390 -14.15 27.98 -14.01
C CYS A 390 -13.82 28.10 -15.51
N ALA A 391 -13.86 29.30 -16.07
CA ALA A 391 -13.50 29.56 -17.47
C ALA A 391 -11.98 29.70 -17.69
N MET A 392 -11.16 29.41 -16.67
CA MET A 392 -9.71 29.53 -16.75
C MET A 392 -9.13 28.63 -17.87
N THR A 393 -8.33 29.23 -18.74
CA THR A 393 -7.60 28.54 -19.83
C THR A 393 -6.14 28.25 -19.47
N THR A 394 -5.69 28.72 -18.31
CA THR A 394 -4.31 28.51 -17.84
C THR A 394 -4.07 27.05 -17.55
N ALA A 395 -3.17 26.41 -18.29
CA ALA A 395 -2.78 25.03 -18.06
C ALA A 395 -2.02 24.89 -16.73
N VAL A 396 -2.33 23.84 -15.99
CA VAL A 396 -1.58 23.41 -14.82
C VAL A 396 -1.09 21.99 -15.03
N GLY A 397 0.00 21.59 -14.37
CA GLY A 397 0.56 20.26 -14.55
C GLY A 397 1.70 19.94 -13.59
N LEU A 398 2.21 18.73 -13.73
CA LEU A 398 3.36 18.22 -13.00
C LEU A 398 4.44 17.76 -13.98
N GLY A 399 5.68 17.97 -13.65
CA GLY A 399 6.81 17.38 -14.35
C GLY A 399 7.60 16.49 -13.39
N PHE A 400 8.06 15.34 -13.85
CA PHE A 400 8.71 14.37 -12.99
C PHE A 400 10.19 14.18 -13.36
N GLY A 401 10.96 13.61 -12.41
CA GLY A 401 12.39 13.40 -12.52
C GLY A 401 13.23 14.57 -12.01
N SER A 402 14.54 14.32 -11.87
CA SER A 402 15.50 15.30 -11.34
C SER A 402 15.98 16.32 -12.38
N SER A 403 15.85 16.01 -13.67
CA SER A 403 16.30 16.88 -14.77
C SER A 403 15.56 18.22 -14.79
N SER A 404 16.31 19.28 -15.10
CA SER A 404 15.73 20.61 -15.31
C SER A 404 14.83 20.69 -16.55
N SER A 405 14.94 19.75 -17.49
CA SER A 405 14.15 19.63 -18.72
C SER A 405 13.07 18.56 -18.66
N SER A 406 12.51 18.29 -17.46
CA SER A 406 11.43 17.30 -17.31
C SER A 406 10.20 17.66 -18.16
N LYS A 407 9.63 16.64 -18.82
CA LYS A 407 8.36 16.75 -19.55
C LYS A 407 7.27 17.22 -18.60
N GLU A 408 6.50 18.23 -18.99
CA GLU A 408 5.26 18.61 -18.32
C GLU A 408 4.14 17.63 -18.71
N TRP A 409 3.46 17.11 -17.72
CA TRP A 409 2.23 16.36 -17.85
C TRP A 409 1.09 17.22 -17.34
N LYS A 410 0.17 17.57 -18.24
CA LYS A 410 -0.94 18.47 -17.92
C LYS A 410 -2.03 17.75 -17.14
N ILE A 411 -2.65 18.48 -16.24
CA ILE A 411 -3.92 18.12 -15.60
C ILE A 411 -5.01 18.78 -16.45
N SER A 412 -5.99 18.01 -16.88
CA SER A 412 -7.13 18.54 -17.66
C SER A 412 -7.98 19.50 -16.82
N ALA A 413 -8.72 20.37 -17.48
CA ALA A 413 -9.63 21.29 -16.79
C ALA A 413 -10.71 20.52 -15.99
N ASP A 414 -11.20 19.42 -16.54
CA ASP A 414 -12.19 18.57 -15.88
C ASP A 414 -11.63 17.92 -14.61
N ALA A 415 -10.41 17.36 -14.68
CA ALA A 415 -9.75 16.76 -13.53
C ALA A 415 -9.35 17.77 -12.45
N LEU A 416 -9.06 19.02 -12.84
CA LEU A 416 -8.76 20.09 -11.90
C LEU A 416 -10.01 20.56 -11.15
N ASN A 417 -11.20 20.39 -11.70
CA ASN A 417 -12.46 20.96 -11.23
C ASN A 417 -13.25 19.98 -10.34
N LEU A 418 -13.29 20.25 -9.06
CA LEU A 418 -14.10 19.50 -8.08
C LEU A 418 -15.57 19.96 -8.02
N GLY A 419 -15.96 20.93 -8.82
CA GLY A 419 -17.31 21.51 -8.85
C GLY A 419 -17.33 23.00 -8.51
N LEU A 420 -18.53 23.59 -8.59
CA LEU A 420 -18.76 25.00 -8.30
C LEU A 420 -18.66 25.28 -6.81
N VAL A 421 -18.13 26.42 -6.40
CA VAL A 421 -18.13 26.85 -4.98
C VAL A 421 -19.54 27.03 -4.42
N ALA A 422 -20.51 27.38 -5.27
CA ALA A 422 -21.93 27.44 -4.97
C ALA A 422 -22.73 27.33 -6.27
N VAL A 423 -24.00 26.96 -6.19
CA VAL A 423 -24.90 26.90 -7.35
C VAL A 423 -24.97 28.26 -8.05
N GLY A 424 -24.70 28.30 -9.35
CA GLY A 424 -24.67 29.52 -10.16
C GLY A 424 -23.39 30.36 -10.06
N SER A 425 -22.37 29.91 -9.32
CA SER A 425 -21.06 30.57 -9.25
C SER A 425 -20.29 30.37 -10.55
N SER A 426 -19.48 31.37 -10.94
CA SER A 426 -18.42 31.21 -11.94
C SER A 426 -17.10 30.71 -11.37
N ARG A 427 -17.06 30.43 -10.06
CA ARG A 427 -15.89 29.96 -9.33
C ARG A 427 -15.95 28.44 -9.12
N CYS A 428 -14.88 27.76 -9.40
CA CYS A 428 -14.67 26.34 -9.23
C CYS A 428 -13.71 26.04 -8.08
N VAL A 429 -13.89 24.90 -7.41
CA VAL A 429 -12.97 24.38 -6.40
C VAL A 429 -11.91 23.54 -7.09
N GLY A 430 -10.64 23.80 -6.76
CA GLY A 430 -9.51 23.11 -7.38
C GLY A 430 -9.09 21.85 -6.64
N SER A 431 -8.65 20.84 -7.40
CA SER A 431 -8.24 19.53 -6.91
C SER A 431 -6.76 19.44 -6.46
N VAL A 432 -6.01 20.53 -6.46
CA VAL A 432 -4.70 20.61 -5.78
C VAL A 432 -4.91 21.21 -4.40
N VAL A 433 -4.83 20.38 -3.36
CA VAL A 433 -5.31 20.71 -2.01
C VAL A 433 -4.15 20.78 -1.02
N GLY A 434 -4.16 21.79 -0.16
CA GLY A 434 -3.20 21.93 0.93
C GLY A 434 -3.54 21.00 2.10
N ALA A 435 -2.63 20.08 2.43
CA ALA A 435 -2.81 19.16 3.54
C ALA A 435 -1.46 18.72 4.10
N ASP A 436 -1.24 18.96 5.39
CA ASP A 436 -0.06 18.49 6.08
C ASP A 436 -0.34 17.07 6.58
N THR A 437 0.29 16.08 5.93
CA THR A 437 0.11 14.63 6.17
C THR A 437 1.20 14.03 7.06
N GLY A 438 2.12 14.87 7.58
CA GLY A 438 3.31 14.38 8.25
C GLY A 438 4.44 13.96 7.32
N LEU A 439 4.17 13.85 6.00
CA LEU A 439 5.18 13.55 4.99
C LEU A 439 5.66 14.83 4.27
N ASN A 440 6.95 14.91 4.01
CA ASN A 440 7.54 15.94 3.15
C ASN A 440 7.44 15.53 1.67
N ALA A 441 6.21 15.30 1.22
CA ALA A 441 5.90 14.85 -0.14
C ALA A 441 4.53 15.36 -0.59
N TRP A 442 4.36 15.48 -1.91
CA TRP A 442 3.04 15.59 -2.51
C TRP A 442 2.46 14.20 -2.71
N ILE A 443 1.15 14.03 -2.56
CA ILE A 443 0.44 12.81 -2.91
C ILE A 443 -0.30 13.09 -4.21
N VAL A 444 0.08 12.35 -5.24
CA VAL A 444 -0.41 12.59 -6.61
C VAL A 444 -1.42 11.50 -6.93
N GLY A 445 -2.68 11.85 -6.76
CA GLY A 445 -3.81 10.97 -6.90
C GLY A 445 -4.49 11.02 -8.27
N SER A 446 -5.74 10.58 -8.28
CA SER A 446 -6.56 10.37 -9.49
C SER A 446 -6.72 11.62 -10.35
N THR A 447 -6.82 12.81 -9.74
CA THR A 447 -6.78 14.10 -10.47
C THR A 447 -5.67 14.16 -11.51
N PHE A 448 -4.48 13.62 -11.21
CA PHE A 448 -3.38 13.54 -12.16
C PHE A 448 -3.45 12.24 -12.98
N LEU A 449 -3.70 11.10 -12.32
CA LEU A 449 -3.54 9.77 -12.91
C LEU A 449 -4.55 9.48 -14.04
N GLU A 450 -5.70 10.11 -14.06
CA GLU A 450 -6.67 9.99 -15.15
C GLU A 450 -6.24 10.70 -16.44
N ASN A 451 -5.19 11.52 -16.40
CA ASN A 451 -4.65 12.19 -17.59
C ASN A 451 -3.50 11.40 -18.26
N VAL A 452 -3.09 10.28 -17.70
CA VAL A 452 -1.97 9.48 -18.17
C VAL A 452 -2.25 7.98 -18.05
N TYR A 453 -1.56 7.19 -18.84
CA TYR A 453 -1.45 5.76 -18.57
C TYR A 453 -0.26 5.55 -17.63
N SER A 454 -0.48 5.03 -16.44
CA SER A 454 0.55 4.86 -15.42
C SER A 454 1.02 3.41 -15.34
N THR A 455 2.34 3.19 -15.25
CA THR A 455 2.96 1.85 -15.16
C THR A 455 3.94 1.81 -13.99
N PHE A 456 3.78 0.82 -13.12
CA PHE A 456 4.58 0.60 -11.92
C PHE A 456 5.49 -0.62 -12.13
N ASP A 457 6.79 -0.41 -12.20
CA ASP A 457 7.79 -1.43 -12.51
C ASP A 457 8.56 -1.80 -11.24
N VAL A 458 8.18 -2.94 -10.64
CA VAL A 458 8.73 -3.40 -9.35
C VAL A 458 10.21 -3.77 -9.47
N ASP A 459 10.59 -4.52 -10.52
CA ASP A 459 11.97 -4.99 -10.70
C ASP A 459 12.94 -3.83 -10.90
N ASN A 460 12.55 -2.81 -11.68
CA ASN A 460 13.41 -1.68 -11.98
C ASN A 460 13.16 -0.48 -11.05
N LYS A 461 12.27 -0.61 -10.04
CA LYS A 461 11.92 0.45 -9.08
C LYS A 461 11.68 1.78 -9.78
N ARG A 462 10.69 1.85 -10.68
CA ARG A 462 10.38 3.05 -11.46
C ARG A 462 8.90 3.15 -11.79
N VAL A 463 8.43 4.37 -11.99
CA VAL A 463 7.08 4.66 -12.48
C VAL A 463 7.20 5.22 -13.89
N GLY A 464 6.35 4.76 -14.80
CA GLY A 464 6.26 5.24 -16.17
C GLY A 464 4.94 5.94 -16.40
N PHE A 465 4.97 7.10 -17.05
CA PHE A 465 3.78 7.76 -17.58
C PHE A 465 3.81 7.78 -19.09
N SER A 466 2.66 7.49 -19.70
CA SER A 466 2.47 7.50 -21.14
C SER A 466 1.28 8.36 -21.51
N GLU A 467 1.32 9.00 -22.69
CA GLU A 467 0.18 9.72 -23.24
C GLU A 467 -0.94 8.74 -23.57
N LEU A 468 -2.16 9.09 -23.22
CA LEU A 468 -3.34 8.29 -23.54
C LEU A 468 -3.50 8.16 -25.07
N ALA A 469 -4.09 7.02 -25.54
CA ALA A 469 -4.30 6.73 -26.95
C ALA A 469 -5.41 7.60 -27.57
#